data_2d82e890911513a8cf4a9ce105cc6477
#
_entry.id   2d82e890911513a8cf4a9ce105cc6477
#
_cell.length_a   1.000
_cell.length_b   1.000
_cell.length_c   1.000
_cell.angle_alpha   90.00
_cell.angle_beta   90.00
_cell.angle_gamma   90.00
#
_symmetry.space_group_name_H-M   'P 1'
#
loop_
_entity.id
_entity.type
_entity.pdbx_description
1 polymer ?
#
loop_
_entity_poly.entity_id
_entity_poly.type
_entity_poly.pdbx_seq_one_letter_code
_entity_poly.pdbx_strand_id
1 'polypeptide(L)'
;MAVVDDLGQPGMDTPSEDFGRHPPQDLAAEQSVLGGMLLSKDAIADVLERLRPGDFYRPAHQNIYDAILDLYGRGEPADAVTVAAELDRRGLLRRIGGAPYLHDLISTVPTAANAGYYASIVAEKALLRRLVEAGTRVVQYGYAGAEGADVAEVVDRAQAEIYDVTDRRLSEDFVPLEDLLQPTMDEIDAIASNGGVARGVPTGFTELDDVTNGLHPGQMIIIAARPGVGKALALNTPLPTPTGWTTMGDVAVGDALLGADGQPTRVVAATEVMLERPCYEVEFSDGTVIVADADHQWPTGYGIRTTTELRCGLDTIAAAGSIGRYAEGGATLMAPVLQLDAVRRVRSVPVRCVQVDNAAQLYLAGRGMVPTHNSTLGLDFMRSCSIKHRMASVIFSLEMSKSEIVMRLLSAEAKIKLSDMRSGRMSDDDWTRLARRMSEISEAPLYIDDSPNLTMMEIRAKARRLRQKADLRLIVVDYLQLMTSGKKFESRQVEVSEFSRHLKLLAKELEVPVIAISQLNRGPEQRTDKKPMLADLRESGSLEQDSDMVILLHRPDAFERDDPRGGEADLIIAKHRNGPTKTVTVAHQLHLSRFANMAR
;
A
#
# COMPACT_ATOMS: atom_id res chain seq x y z
N MET A 1 -6.73 52.35 70.47
CA MET A 1 -5.53 51.74 71.09
C MET A 1 -5.35 50.36 70.51
N ALA A 2 -4.17 50.03 70.13
CA ALA A 2 -3.62 48.80 69.55
C ALA A 2 -3.67 48.69 68.01
N VAL A 3 -2.55 49.04 67.46
CA VAL A 3 -2.04 48.78 66.10
C VAL A 3 -1.79 47.29 65.99
N VAL A 4 -2.26 46.62 64.97
CA VAL A 4 -1.83 45.26 64.58
C VAL A 4 -1.09 45.36 63.27
N ASP A 5 0.18 44.95 63.34
CA ASP A 5 1.15 44.91 62.26
C ASP A 5 0.68 44.04 61.08
N ASP A 6 0.78 44.64 59.89
CA ASP A 6 0.70 43.98 58.58
C ASP A 6 2.03 43.28 58.32
N LEU A 7 2.08 41.95 58.51
CA LEU A 7 3.21 41.12 58.11
C LEU A 7 3.00 40.73 56.63
N GLY A 8 3.63 41.48 55.75
CA GLY A 8 3.76 41.18 54.32
C GLY A 8 4.34 39.77 54.12
N GLN A 9 3.59 38.94 53.40
CA GLN A 9 4.08 37.69 52.82
C GLN A 9 5.15 38.03 51.74
N PRO A 10 6.31 37.39 51.76
CA PRO A 10 7.28 37.53 50.64
C PRO A 10 6.68 36.88 49.42
N GLY A 11 6.47 37.69 48.37
CA GLY A 11 6.17 37.21 47.03
C GLY A 11 7.22 36.20 46.58
N MET A 12 6.79 34.98 46.32
CA MET A 12 7.56 34.05 45.53
C MET A 12 7.61 34.60 44.10
N ASP A 13 8.65 35.37 43.81
CA ASP A 13 9.13 35.56 42.43
C ASP A 13 9.54 34.17 41.90
N THR A 14 8.66 33.51 41.22
CA THR A 14 9.05 32.45 40.29
C THR A 14 9.86 33.12 39.20
N PRO A 15 11.15 32.76 39.02
CA PRO A 15 11.89 33.21 37.86
C PRO A 15 11.17 32.64 36.65
N SER A 16 10.59 33.49 35.82
CA SER A 16 10.32 33.13 34.44
C SER A 16 11.68 32.84 33.81
N GLU A 17 12.07 31.57 33.79
CA GLU A 17 13.14 31.09 32.93
C GLU A 17 12.69 31.27 31.49
N ASP A 18 12.81 32.48 30.99
CA ASP A 18 12.88 32.76 29.57
C ASP A 18 14.20 32.15 29.09
N PHE A 19 14.17 30.84 28.83
CA PHE A 19 15.19 30.16 28.08
C PHE A 19 15.18 30.76 26.69
N GLY A 20 15.95 31.81 26.46
CA GLY A 20 16.32 32.33 25.16
C GLY A 20 17.00 31.22 24.35
N ARG A 21 16.22 30.25 23.90
CA ARG A 21 16.69 29.15 23.05
C ARG A 21 16.99 29.71 21.68
N HIS A 22 18.24 30.10 21.46
CA HIS A 22 18.70 30.38 20.10
C HIS A 22 18.60 29.11 19.26
N PRO A 23 18.08 29.20 18.02
CA PRO A 23 18.07 28.07 17.09
C PRO A 23 19.48 27.48 16.98
N PRO A 24 19.63 26.15 16.91
CA PRO A 24 20.93 25.50 16.77
C PRO A 24 21.72 26.07 15.59
N GLN A 25 22.91 26.62 15.85
CA GLN A 25 23.76 27.28 14.86
C GLN A 25 25.25 27.14 15.23
N ASP A 26 26.11 27.22 14.22
CA ASP A 26 27.55 27.34 14.38
C ASP A 26 28.09 28.29 13.29
N LEU A 27 28.16 29.58 13.62
CA LEU A 27 28.57 30.62 12.66
C LEU A 27 30.04 30.48 12.27
N ALA A 28 30.89 29.98 13.16
CA ALA A 28 32.30 29.78 12.86
C ALA A 28 32.51 28.66 11.84
N ALA A 29 31.73 27.56 11.96
CA ALA A 29 31.71 26.49 10.99
C ALA A 29 31.18 26.98 9.63
N GLU A 30 30.08 27.77 9.60
CA GLU A 30 29.54 28.34 8.35
C GLU A 30 30.57 29.25 7.63
N GLN A 31 31.26 30.11 8.39
CA GLN A 31 32.32 30.95 7.85
C GLN A 31 33.49 30.13 7.30
N SER A 32 33.89 29.07 8.03
CA SER A 32 34.96 28.19 7.60
C SER A 32 34.62 27.39 6.34
N VAL A 33 33.35 26.96 6.19
CA VAL A 33 32.86 26.33 4.96
C VAL A 33 32.98 27.27 3.77
N LEU A 34 32.40 28.48 3.87
CA LEU A 34 32.40 29.44 2.78
C LEU A 34 33.80 29.93 2.42
N GLY A 35 34.64 30.21 3.42
CA GLY A 35 36.03 30.57 3.20
C GLY A 35 36.84 29.48 2.53
N GLY A 36 36.62 28.20 2.90
CA GLY A 36 37.22 27.04 2.23
C GLY A 36 36.82 26.91 0.77
N MET A 37 35.53 27.12 0.46
CA MET A 37 34.99 27.12 -0.91
C MET A 37 35.59 28.24 -1.78
N LEU A 38 35.81 29.42 -1.19
CA LEU A 38 36.45 30.56 -1.88
C LEU A 38 37.94 30.35 -2.17
N LEU A 39 38.59 29.40 -1.45
CA LEU A 39 40.03 29.11 -1.58
C LEU A 39 40.30 27.91 -2.50
N SER A 40 39.39 26.95 -2.62
CA SER A 40 39.64 25.70 -3.32
C SER A 40 38.41 25.19 -4.06
N LYS A 41 38.60 24.82 -5.32
CA LYS A 41 37.57 24.21 -6.16
C LYS A 41 37.18 22.82 -5.64
N ASP A 42 38.12 22.07 -5.09
CA ASP A 42 37.87 20.73 -4.52
C ASP A 42 37.01 20.83 -3.25
N ALA A 43 37.24 21.89 -2.43
CA ALA A 43 36.40 22.16 -1.27
C ALA A 43 34.94 22.46 -1.65
N ILE A 44 34.69 23.05 -2.84
CA ILE A 44 33.33 23.25 -3.32
C ILE A 44 32.66 21.91 -3.58
N ALA A 45 33.34 20.96 -4.22
CA ALA A 45 32.81 19.63 -4.49
C ALA A 45 32.44 18.88 -3.18
N ASP A 46 33.39 18.86 -2.21
CA ASP A 46 33.19 18.20 -0.91
C ASP A 46 31.98 18.77 -0.10
N VAL A 47 31.80 20.10 -0.21
CA VAL A 47 30.71 20.79 0.52
C VAL A 47 29.36 20.57 -0.17
N LEU A 48 29.33 20.53 -1.50
CA LEU A 48 28.11 20.29 -2.29
C LEU A 48 27.43 18.96 -1.99
N GLU A 49 28.22 17.93 -1.66
CA GLU A 49 27.69 16.63 -1.29
C GLU A 49 26.90 16.67 0.05
N ARG A 50 27.22 17.63 0.93
CA ARG A 50 26.75 17.66 2.32
C ARG A 50 25.76 18.75 2.63
N LEU A 51 25.87 19.92 1.98
CA LEU A 51 25.08 21.10 2.29
C LEU A 51 24.19 21.55 1.13
N ARG A 52 23.08 22.16 1.51
CA ARG A 52 22.17 22.88 0.62
C ARG A 52 22.10 24.34 1.09
N PRO A 53 21.65 25.29 0.23
CA PRO A 53 21.55 26.71 0.62
C PRO A 53 20.80 26.94 1.93
N GLY A 54 19.67 26.24 2.13
CA GLY A 54 18.84 26.36 3.33
C GLY A 54 19.46 25.79 4.61
N ASP A 55 20.63 25.15 4.55
CA ASP A 55 21.30 24.62 5.73
C ASP A 55 22.12 25.66 6.49
N PHE A 56 22.37 26.81 5.88
CA PHE A 56 23.02 27.94 6.55
C PHE A 56 22.02 28.73 7.40
N TYR A 57 22.43 29.08 8.61
CA TYR A 57 21.61 29.89 9.52
C TYR A 57 21.51 31.35 9.10
N ARG A 58 22.66 31.96 8.66
CA ARG A 58 22.69 33.38 8.23
C ARG A 58 22.23 33.51 6.78
N PRO A 59 21.21 34.32 6.48
CA PRO A 59 20.81 34.59 5.09
C PRO A 59 21.93 35.13 4.20
N ALA A 60 22.89 35.86 4.79
CA ALA A 60 24.08 36.33 4.07
C ALA A 60 24.95 35.15 3.59
N HIS A 61 25.12 34.11 4.41
CA HIS A 61 25.87 32.91 4.04
C HIS A 61 25.17 32.10 2.97
N GLN A 62 23.82 31.99 3.02
CA GLN A 62 23.03 31.37 1.96
C GLN A 62 23.27 32.06 0.61
N ASN A 63 23.22 33.40 0.57
CA ASN A 63 23.45 34.16 -0.64
C ASN A 63 24.87 34.00 -1.21
N ILE A 64 25.88 33.92 -0.33
CA ILE A 64 27.27 33.69 -0.75
C ILE A 64 27.40 32.28 -1.32
N TYR A 65 26.85 31.29 -0.63
CA TYR A 65 26.84 29.89 -1.07
C TYR A 65 26.18 29.74 -2.46
N ASP A 66 24.99 30.32 -2.67
CA ASP A 66 24.31 30.30 -3.95
C ASP A 66 25.13 30.98 -5.08
N ALA A 67 25.82 32.06 -4.78
CA ALA A 67 26.66 32.71 -5.75
C ALA A 67 27.87 31.83 -6.14
N ILE A 68 28.50 31.17 -5.17
CA ILE A 68 29.58 30.21 -5.41
C ILE A 68 29.09 29.06 -6.28
N LEU A 69 27.90 28.50 -5.99
CA LEU A 69 27.35 27.37 -6.75
C LEU A 69 27.05 27.74 -8.21
N ASP A 70 26.49 28.91 -8.44
CA ASP A 70 26.19 29.37 -9.80
C ASP A 70 27.45 29.59 -10.63
N LEU A 71 28.50 30.18 -10.05
CA LEU A 71 29.80 30.33 -10.71
C LEU A 71 30.43 28.96 -11.01
N TYR A 72 30.43 28.06 -10.02
CA TYR A 72 30.95 26.69 -10.16
C TYR A 72 30.19 25.90 -11.24
N GLY A 73 28.85 25.99 -11.27
CA GLY A 73 27.99 25.36 -12.28
C GLY A 73 28.22 25.86 -13.69
N ARG A 74 28.65 27.11 -13.87
CA ARG A 74 29.05 27.70 -15.15
C ARG A 74 30.51 27.42 -15.52
N GLY A 75 31.26 26.72 -14.64
CA GLY A 75 32.69 26.45 -14.83
C GLY A 75 33.60 27.68 -14.63
N GLU A 76 33.07 28.77 -14.06
CA GLU A 76 33.78 30.01 -13.76
C GLU A 76 34.53 29.89 -12.42
N PRO A 77 35.63 30.65 -12.24
CA PRO A 77 36.30 30.75 -10.94
C PRO A 77 35.32 31.27 -9.86
N ALA A 78 35.36 30.63 -8.67
CA ALA A 78 34.52 31.05 -7.53
C ALA A 78 35.35 31.58 -6.37
N ASP A 79 36.24 32.52 -6.67
CA ASP A 79 37.05 33.25 -5.68
C ASP A 79 36.35 34.52 -5.15
N ALA A 80 36.94 35.17 -4.14
CA ALA A 80 36.32 36.36 -3.53
C ALA A 80 36.03 37.50 -4.50
N VAL A 81 36.81 37.65 -5.59
CA VAL A 81 36.62 38.72 -6.56
C VAL A 81 35.43 38.40 -7.47
N THR A 82 35.37 37.20 -8.02
CA THR A 82 34.29 36.75 -8.91
C THR A 82 32.95 36.61 -8.19
N VAL A 83 32.98 36.12 -6.95
CA VAL A 83 31.78 36.04 -6.09
C VAL A 83 31.28 37.42 -5.69
N ALA A 84 32.17 38.41 -5.41
CA ALA A 84 31.77 39.78 -5.15
C ALA A 84 31.08 40.41 -6.37
N ALA A 85 31.65 40.20 -7.57
CA ALA A 85 31.05 40.68 -8.81
C ALA A 85 29.67 40.06 -9.09
N GLU A 86 29.52 38.78 -8.86
CA GLU A 86 28.23 38.07 -9.01
C GLU A 86 27.20 38.56 -8.01
N LEU A 87 27.56 38.75 -6.75
CA LEU A 87 26.69 39.28 -5.70
C LEU A 87 26.31 40.74 -5.96
N ASP A 88 27.22 41.53 -6.53
CA ASP A 88 26.90 42.91 -6.93
C ASP A 88 25.91 42.94 -8.09
N ARG A 89 26.10 42.12 -9.09
CA ARG A 89 25.15 41.91 -10.20
C ARG A 89 23.75 41.54 -9.74
N ARG A 90 23.64 40.79 -8.62
CA ARG A 90 22.37 40.41 -7.97
C ARG A 90 21.84 41.46 -7.02
N GLY A 91 22.57 42.55 -6.78
CA GLY A 91 22.21 43.58 -5.81
C GLY A 91 22.31 43.14 -4.34
N LEU A 92 23.03 42.06 -4.05
CA LEU A 92 23.14 41.46 -2.74
C LEU A 92 24.44 41.79 -2.00
N LEU A 93 25.46 42.32 -2.68
CA LEU A 93 26.79 42.56 -2.12
C LEU A 93 26.75 43.41 -0.84
N ARG A 94 25.96 44.47 -0.82
CA ARG A 94 25.82 45.35 0.38
C ARG A 94 25.16 44.62 1.55
N ARG A 95 24.22 43.70 1.27
CA ARG A 95 23.49 42.96 2.32
C ARG A 95 24.35 41.93 3.02
N ILE A 96 25.37 41.41 2.36
CA ILE A 96 26.28 40.41 2.95
C ILE A 96 27.42 41.06 3.75
N GLY A 97 27.60 42.38 3.71
CA GLY A 97 28.69 43.11 4.37
C GLY A 97 29.77 43.64 3.40
N GLY A 98 29.53 43.56 2.09
CA GLY A 98 30.45 44.02 1.05
C GLY A 98 31.60 43.05 0.75
N ALA A 99 32.48 43.43 -0.20
CA ALA A 99 33.66 42.64 -0.55
C ALA A 99 34.61 42.36 0.63
N PRO A 100 34.80 43.28 1.62
CA PRO A 100 35.64 42.99 2.80
C PRO A 100 35.21 41.71 3.53
N TYR A 101 33.90 41.45 3.66
CA TYR A 101 33.41 40.26 4.34
C TYR A 101 33.85 38.92 3.67
N LEU A 102 33.93 38.90 2.35
CA LEU A 102 34.43 37.74 1.62
C LEU A 102 35.93 37.50 1.90
N HIS A 103 36.72 38.54 2.09
CA HIS A 103 38.10 38.43 2.52
C HIS A 103 38.24 37.97 3.99
N ASP A 104 37.34 38.44 4.86
CA ASP A 104 37.29 37.98 6.24
C ASP A 104 36.99 36.49 6.30
N LEU A 105 36.05 35.96 5.47
CA LEU A 105 35.76 34.54 5.38
C LEU A 105 37.01 33.73 5.03
N ILE A 106 37.77 34.19 4.03
CA ILE A 106 39.02 33.50 3.63
C ILE A 106 40.05 33.53 4.76
N SER A 107 40.20 34.65 5.45
CA SER A 107 41.18 34.80 6.52
C SER A 107 40.86 33.96 7.77
N THR A 108 39.60 33.58 7.96
CA THR A 108 39.14 32.80 9.11
C THR A 108 39.48 31.30 8.92
N VAL A 109 39.76 30.83 7.72
CA VAL A 109 39.95 29.41 7.40
C VAL A 109 41.40 29.00 7.59
N PRO A 110 41.73 28.06 8.49
CA PRO A 110 43.09 27.58 8.65
C PRO A 110 43.60 26.77 7.46
N THR A 111 42.71 25.98 6.84
CA THR A 111 42.98 25.16 5.64
C THR A 111 41.69 24.83 4.91
N ALA A 112 41.69 24.93 3.57
CA ALA A 112 40.56 24.58 2.73
C ALA A 112 40.27 23.05 2.74
N ALA A 113 41.27 22.22 3.06
CA ALA A 113 41.12 20.77 3.11
C ALA A 113 40.07 20.28 4.13
N ASN A 114 39.76 21.08 5.15
CA ASN A 114 38.77 20.71 6.19
C ASN A 114 37.36 21.22 5.91
N ALA A 115 37.09 21.79 4.74
CA ALA A 115 35.78 22.35 4.41
C ALA A 115 34.66 21.32 4.53
N GLY A 116 34.89 20.07 4.08
CA GLY A 116 33.93 18.97 4.21
C GLY A 116 33.64 18.59 5.67
N TYR A 117 34.61 18.70 6.58
CA TYR A 117 34.38 18.48 8.01
C TYR A 117 33.52 19.59 8.61
N TYR A 118 33.81 20.84 8.32
CA TYR A 118 32.99 21.98 8.76
C TYR A 118 31.58 21.92 8.18
N ALA A 119 31.43 21.46 6.93
CA ALA A 119 30.14 21.22 6.32
C ALA A 119 29.29 20.20 7.10
N SER A 120 29.90 19.13 7.62
CA SER A 120 29.20 18.17 8.48
C SER A 120 28.65 18.80 9.77
N ILE A 121 29.41 19.74 10.40
CA ILE A 121 28.95 20.47 11.58
C ILE A 121 27.73 21.35 11.22
N VAL A 122 27.80 22.08 10.09
CA VAL A 122 26.70 22.93 9.64
C VAL A 122 25.46 22.08 9.34
N ALA A 123 25.60 20.92 8.68
CA ALA A 123 24.53 19.99 8.37
C ALA A 123 23.86 19.45 9.64
N GLU A 124 24.64 19.12 10.69
CA GLU A 124 24.11 18.68 11.98
C GLU A 124 23.25 19.78 12.64
N LYS A 125 23.75 21.02 12.68
CA LYS A 125 22.98 22.15 13.23
C LYS A 125 21.74 22.46 12.41
N ALA A 126 21.82 22.35 11.08
CA ALA A 126 20.67 22.51 10.20
C ALA A 126 19.60 21.44 10.44
N LEU A 127 20.01 20.17 10.66
CA LEU A 127 19.08 19.08 11.01
C LEU A 127 18.36 19.38 12.32
N LEU A 128 19.09 19.83 13.34
CA LEU A 128 18.49 20.20 14.63
C LEU A 128 17.51 21.37 14.50
N ARG A 129 17.80 22.37 13.65
CA ARG A 129 16.86 23.47 13.38
C ARG A 129 15.58 22.96 12.72
N ARG A 130 15.70 22.12 11.69
CA ARG A 130 14.52 21.51 11.03
C ARG A 130 13.68 20.71 12.01
N LEU A 131 14.32 19.98 12.94
CA LEU A 131 13.61 19.24 13.99
C LEU A 131 12.84 20.18 14.93
N VAL A 132 13.44 21.31 15.32
CA VAL A 132 12.76 22.32 16.15
C VAL A 132 11.58 22.95 15.39
N GLU A 133 11.76 23.28 14.09
CA GLU A 133 10.71 23.84 13.26
C GLU A 133 9.56 22.86 13.05
N ALA A 134 9.88 21.59 12.74
CA ALA A 134 8.87 20.53 12.61
C ALA A 134 8.12 20.32 13.93
N GLY A 135 8.83 20.27 15.06
CA GLY A 135 8.22 20.19 16.39
C GLY A 135 7.29 21.37 16.68
N THR A 136 7.66 22.57 16.27
CA THR A 136 6.82 23.79 16.44
C THR A 136 5.55 23.67 15.60
N ARG A 137 5.65 23.20 14.34
CA ARG A 137 4.47 22.97 13.48
C ARG A 137 3.57 21.87 14.04
N VAL A 138 4.15 20.78 14.55
CA VAL A 138 3.39 19.70 15.21
C VAL A 138 2.60 20.23 16.41
N VAL A 139 3.21 21.09 17.25
CA VAL A 139 2.52 21.74 18.37
C VAL A 139 1.35 22.61 17.85
N GLN A 140 1.57 23.40 16.79
CA GLN A 140 0.52 24.24 16.19
C GLN A 140 -0.64 23.39 15.64
N TYR A 141 -0.35 22.26 15.00
CA TYR A 141 -1.39 21.32 14.53
C TYR A 141 -2.22 20.74 15.69
N GLY A 142 -1.55 20.41 16.80
CA GLY A 142 -2.25 19.92 18.00
C GLY A 142 -3.23 20.94 18.57
N TYR A 143 -2.85 22.22 18.64
CA TYR A 143 -3.75 23.28 19.09
C TYR A 143 -4.87 23.57 18.08
N ALA A 144 -4.57 23.61 16.77
CA ALA A 144 -5.58 23.81 15.73
C ALA A 144 -6.59 22.65 15.66
N GLY A 145 -6.16 21.41 15.95
CA GLY A 145 -7.05 20.24 16.04
C GLY A 145 -8.10 20.33 17.14
N ALA A 146 -7.82 21.07 18.23
CA ALA A 146 -8.79 21.30 19.30
C ALA A 146 -10.00 22.18 18.86
N GLU A 147 -9.90 22.86 17.72
CA GLU A 147 -10.96 23.73 17.16
C GLU A 147 -11.90 22.98 16.17
N GLY A 148 -11.86 21.62 16.12
CA GLY A 148 -12.81 20.81 15.35
C GLY A 148 -12.25 20.18 14.06
N ALA A 149 -10.94 20.14 13.89
CA ALA A 149 -10.31 19.37 12.81
C ALA A 149 -10.36 17.85 13.11
N ASP A 150 -10.36 17.00 12.07
CA ASP A 150 -10.26 15.56 12.22
C ASP A 150 -8.92 15.19 12.87
N VAL A 151 -8.99 14.52 14.03
CA VAL A 151 -7.80 14.12 14.80
C VAL A 151 -6.87 13.22 13.98
N ALA A 152 -7.42 12.34 13.13
CA ALA A 152 -6.62 11.47 12.27
C ALA A 152 -5.80 12.30 11.26
N GLU A 153 -6.40 13.31 10.64
CA GLU A 153 -5.71 14.21 9.69
C GLU A 153 -4.60 15.02 10.38
N VAL A 154 -4.84 15.48 11.60
CA VAL A 154 -3.84 16.22 12.40
C VAL A 154 -2.64 15.33 12.72
N VAL A 155 -2.88 14.08 13.11
CA VAL A 155 -1.82 13.10 13.41
C VAL A 155 -1.00 12.77 12.15
N ASP A 156 -1.66 12.57 11.01
CA ASP A 156 -0.99 12.29 9.73
C ASP A 156 -0.08 13.44 9.30
N ARG A 157 -0.54 14.69 9.43
CA ARG A 157 0.27 15.88 9.15
C ARG A 157 1.48 15.98 10.08
N ALA A 158 1.29 15.70 11.36
CA ALA A 158 2.38 15.72 12.33
C ALA A 158 3.45 14.66 12.02
N GLN A 159 3.03 13.46 11.61
CA GLN A 159 3.95 12.40 11.18
C GLN A 159 4.71 12.79 9.91
N ALA A 160 4.04 13.39 8.93
CA ALA A 160 4.68 13.86 7.70
C ALA A 160 5.77 14.90 7.96
N GLU A 161 5.55 15.85 8.88
CA GLU A 161 6.55 16.86 9.27
C GLU A 161 7.81 16.24 9.89
N ILE A 162 7.64 15.27 10.77
CA ILE A 162 8.78 14.56 11.38
C ILE A 162 9.52 13.73 10.32
N TYR A 163 8.77 13.13 9.40
CA TYR A 163 9.32 12.33 8.31
C TYR A 163 10.22 13.17 7.38
N ASP A 164 9.75 14.36 6.96
CA ASP A 164 10.50 15.28 6.10
C ASP A 164 11.87 15.68 6.70
N VAL A 165 11.99 15.70 8.04
CA VAL A 165 13.26 15.97 8.72
C VAL A 165 14.26 14.80 8.52
N THR A 166 13.75 13.56 8.46
CA THR A 166 14.60 12.33 8.44
C THR A 166 14.88 11.84 7.02
N ASP A 167 14.03 12.14 6.04
CA ASP A 167 14.12 11.59 4.67
C ASP A 167 15.38 12.03 3.90
N ARG A 168 15.93 13.21 4.24
CA ARG A 168 17.14 13.73 3.61
C ARG A 168 18.45 13.03 4.02
N ARG A 169 18.42 12.09 4.96
CA ARG A 169 19.59 11.25 5.33
C ARG A 169 19.90 10.14 4.31
N LEU A 170 19.00 9.90 3.36
CA LEU A 170 19.22 8.94 2.27
C LEU A 170 19.86 9.63 1.06
N SER A 171 20.90 10.44 1.29
CA SER A 171 21.85 10.82 0.25
C SER A 171 22.57 9.54 -0.20
N GLU A 172 22.48 9.24 -1.48
CA GLU A 172 23.14 8.10 -2.11
C GLU A 172 24.65 8.19 -1.85
N ASP A 173 25.15 7.36 -0.95
CA ASP A 173 26.58 7.14 -0.85
C ASP A 173 26.98 6.38 -2.13
N PHE A 174 27.75 7.04 -3.01
CA PHE A 174 28.36 6.37 -4.15
C PHE A 174 29.40 5.39 -3.60
N VAL A 175 29.13 4.11 -3.82
CA VAL A 175 30.10 3.05 -3.43
C VAL A 175 30.96 2.77 -4.65
N PRO A 176 32.31 2.85 -4.54
CA PRO A 176 33.21 2.48 -5.62
C PRO A 176 32.97 1.05 -6.08
N LEU A 177 33.04 0.81 -7.40
CA LEU A 177 32.84 -0.52 -7.96
C LEU A 177 33.77 -1.56 -7.33
N GLU A 178 34.99 -1.16 -6.98
CA GLU A 178 35.99 -2.02 -6.34
C GLU A 178 35.49 -2.63 -5.05
N ASP A 179 34.77 -1.84 -4.22
CA ASP A 179 34.22 -2.29 -2.92
C ASP A 179 33.04 -3.27 -3.11
N LEU A 180 32.41 -3.23 -4.28
CA LEU A 180 31.26 -4.09 -4.61
C LEU A 180 31.67 -5.41 -5.28
N LEU A 181 32.88 -5.49 -5.87
CA LEU A 181 33.30 -6.66 -6.63
C LEU A 181 33.44 -7.91 -5.75
N GLN A 182 34.11 -7.82 -4.61
CA GLN A 182 34.32 -8.98 -3.76
C GLN A 182 33.01 -9.51 -3.16
N PRO A 183 32.12 -8.68 -2.56
CA PRO A 183 30.80 -9.14 -2.12
C PRO A 183 29.97 -9.79 -3.22
N THR A 184 30.06 -9.25 -4.45
CA THR A 184 29.34 -9.81 -5.61
C THR A 184 29.91 -11.17 -6.02
N MET A 185 31.23 -11.35 -5.98
CA MET A 185 31.87 -12.64 -6.26
C MET A 185 31.53 -13.68 -5.21
N ASP A 186 31.58 -13.32 -3.92
CA ASP A 186 31.16 -14.20 -2.82
C ASP A 186 29.69 -14.59 -2.97
N GLU A 187 28.89 -13.68 -3.51
CA GLU A 187 27.51 -13.92 -3.82
C GLU A 187 27.33 -14.91 -4.98
N ILE A 188 28.10 -14.80 -6.06
CA ILE A 188 28.09 -15.73 -7.19
C ILE A 188 28.56 -17.12 -6.74
N ASP A 189 29.64 -17.21 -5.95
CA ASP A 189 30.17 -18.48 -5.45
C ASP A 189 29.18 -19.19 -4.52
N ALA A 190 28.49 -18.46 -3.68
CA ALA A 190 27.45 -19.03 -2.83
C ALA A 190 26.23 -19.51 -3.65
N ILE A 191 25.88 -18.90 -4.79
CA ILE A 191 24.87 -19.39 -5.76
C ILE A 191 25.35 -20.73 -6.34
N ALA A 192 26.59 -20.78 -6.81
CA ALA A 192 27.15 -21.96 -7.44
C ALA A 192 27.26 -23.13 -6.45
N SER A 193 27.66 -22.87 -5.21
CA SER A 193 27.86 -23.87 -4.14
C SER A 193 26.56 -24.49 -3.63
N ASN A 194 25.44 -23.75 -3.64
CA ASN A 194 24.15 -24.20 -3.13
C ASN A 194 23.30 -24.95 -4.18
N GLY A 195 23.87 -25.38 -5.28
CA GLY A 195 23.19 -26.22 -6.28
C GLY A 195 21.98 -25.56 -6.94
N GLY A 196 21.97 -24.21 -7.08
CA GLY A 196 20.91 -23.48 -7.76
C GLY A 196 19.62 -23.30 -6.93
N VAL A 197 19.69 -23.46 -5.61
CA VAL A 197 18.54 -23.16 -4.74
C VAL A 197 18.21 -21.69 -4.79
N ALA A 198 16.95 -21.37 -5.05
CA ALA A 198 16.41 -20.00 -5.14
C ALA A 198 16.89 -19.13 -3.97
N ARG A 199 17.55 -18.02 -4.26
CA ARG A 199 18.02 -17.05 -3.25
C ARG A 199 16.94 -16.10 -2.79
N GLY A 200 15.97 -15.85 -3.65
CA GLY A 200 14.80 -15.05 -3.32
C GLY A 200 13.84 -15.81 -2.42
N VAL A 201 12.76 -15.13 -2.01
CA VAL A 201 11.64 -15.76 -1.31
C VAL A 201 10.95 -16.72 -2.27
N PRO A 202 10.86 -18.04 -1.95
CA PRO A 202 10.23 -19.01 -2.84
C PRO A 202 8.73 -18.76 -2.97
N THR A 203 8.25 -18.72 -4.21
CA THR A 203 6.83 -18.51 -4.51
C THR A 203 5.97 -19.74 -4.17
N GLY A 204 6.59 -20.94 -4.16
CA GLY A 204 5.92 -22.23 -3.99
C GLY A 204 5.52 -22.89 -5.30
N PHE A 205 5.69 -22.19 -6.43
CA PHE A 205 5.48 -22.70 -7.78
C PHE A 205 6.84 -22.97 -8.44
N THR A 206 7.16 -24.24 -8.58
CA THR A 206 8.50 -24.69 -9.01
C THR A 206 8.94 -24.04 -10.32
N GLU A 207 8.07 -24.06 -11.35
CA GLU A 207 8.42 -23.44 -12.64
C GLU A 207 8.53 -21.91 -12.58
N LEU A 208 7.78 -21.27 -11.66
CA LEU A 208 7.92 -19.82 -11.44
C LEU A 208 9.24 -19.53 -10.73
N ASP A 209 9.59 -20.33 -9.72
CA ASP A 209 10.86 -20.19 -9.00
C ASP A 209 12.07 -20.50 -9.91
N ASP A 210 11.97 -21.45 -10.85
CA ASP A 210 12.99 -21.75 -11.87
C ASP A 210 13.24 -20.55 -12.80
N VAL A 211 12.20 -19.76 -13.11
CA VAL A 211 12.31 -18.59 -14.01
C VAL A 211 12.76 -17.33 -13.27
N THR A 212 12.30 -17.15 -12.03
CA THR A 212 12.52 -15.91 -11.26
C THR A 212 13.68 -16.02 -10.28
N ASN A 213 14.14 -17.23 -10.00
CA ASN A 213 15.05 -17.55 -8.90
C ASN A 213 14.49 -17.08 -7.52
N GLY A 214 13.16 -17.17 -7.35
CA GLY A 214 12.42 -16.62 -6.22
C GLY A 214 12.20 -15.10 -6.32
N LEU A 215 11.60 -14.50 -5.28
CA LEU A 215 11.35 -13.06 -5.20
C LEU A 215 12.50 -12.38 -4.47
N HIS A 216 13.19 -11.45 -5.15
CA HIS A 216 14.41 -10.83 -4.62
C HIS A 216 14.15 -9.59 -3.78
N PRO A 217 15.05 -9.29 -2.81
CA PRO A 217 15.02 -8.05 -2.05
C PRO A 217 14.95 -6.81 -2.95
N GLY A 218 14.20 -5.81 -2.53
CA GLY A 218 14.07 -4.54 -3.27
C GLY A 218 13.18 -4.59 -4.52
N GLN A 219 12.62 -5.76 -4.87
CA GLN A 219 11.71 -5.90 -6.01
C GLN A 219 10.29 -5.48 -5.66
N MET A 220 9.65 -4.78 -6.59
CA MET A 220 8.22 -4.55 -6.62
C MET A 220 7.58 -5.45 -7.68
N ILE A 221 6.69 -6.33 -7.26
CA ILE A 221 6.00 -7.31 -8.09
C ILE A 221 4.52 -6.96 -8.15
N ILE A 222 3.97 -6.83 -9.35
CA ILE A 222 2.54 -6.65 -9.56
C ILE A 222 1.92 -7.99 -9.93
N ILE A 223 0.87 -8.39 -9.20
CA ILE A 223 0.00 -9.50 -9.59
C ILE A 223 -1.31 -8.90 -10.03
N ALA A 224 -1.66 -9.05 -11.30
CA ALA A 224 -2.88 -8.47 -11.82
C ALA A 224 -3.79 -9.53 -12.44
N ALA A 225 -5.08 -9.41 -12.13
CA ALA A 225 -6.12 -10.29 -12.65
C ALA A 225 -7.40 -9.52 -12.97
N ARG A 226 -8.25 -10.11 -13.81
CA ARG A 226 -9.64 -9.65 -13.91
C ARG A 226 -10.40 -10.09 -12.66
N PRO A 227 -11.32 -9.25 -12.12
CA PRO A 227 -12.26 -9.67 -11.08
C PRO A 227 -12.99 -10.94 -11.55
N GLY A 228 -13.21 -11.89 -10.63
CA GLY A 228 -13.88 -13.15 -10.97
C GLY A 228 -15.18 -12.92 -11.73
N VAL A 229 -15.25 -13.48 -12.93
CA VAL A 229 -16.44 -13.48 -13.78
C VAL A 229 -17.51 -14.32 -13.10
N GLY A 230 -18.64 -13.72 -12.64
CA GLY A 230 -19.71 -14.52 -12.05
C GLY A 230 -20.63 -13.80 -11.05
N LYS A 231 -20.70 -12.46 -11.02
CA LYS A 231 -21.55 -11.72 -10.06
C LYS A 231 -22.69 -10.92 -10.74
N ALA A 232 -23.27 -11.42 -11.82
CA ALA A 232 -24.24 -10.67 -12.60
C ALA A 232 -25.69 -10.99 -12.24
N LEU A 233 -26.53 -9.93 -12.18
CA LEU A 233 -27.98 -9.99 -11.97
C LEU A 233 -28.72 -9.51 -13.21
N ALA A 234 -29.97 -9.95 -13.40
CA ALA A 234 -30.82 -9.52 -14.49
C ALA A 234 -31.05 -7.99 -14.47
N LEU A 235 -31.17 -7.37 -15.68
CA LEU A 235 -31.27 -5.91 -15.79
C LEU A 235 -32.48 -5.32 -15.06
N ASN A 236 -33.55 -6.08 -14.91
CA ASN A 236 -34.76 -5.67 -14.21
C ASN A 236 -34.68 -5.87 -12.69
N THR A 237 -33.55 -6.37 -12.14
CA THR A 237 -33.37 -6.52 -10.71
C THR A 237 -33.42 -5.15 -10.03
N PRO A 238 -34.37 -4.91 -9.10
CA PRO A 238 -34.45 -3.65 -8.39
C PRO A 238 -33.29 -3.48 -7.40
N LEU A 239 -32.70 -2.30 -7.38
CA LEU A 239 -31.63 -1.90 -6.48
C LEU A 239 -32.09 -0.75 -5.59
N PRO A 240 -31.99 -0.86 -4.25
CA PRO A 240 -32.38 0.21 -3.35
C PRO A 240 -31.34 1.33 -3.37
N THR A 241 -31.83 2.57 -3.41
CA THR A 241 -31.06 3.81 -3.33
C THR A 241 -31.45 4.60 -2.08
N PRO A 242 -30.66 5.58 -1.62
CA PRO A 242 -31.02 6.43 -0.49
C PRO A 242 -32.35 7.21 -0.69
N THR A 243 -32.78 7.41 -1.94
CA THR A 243 -33.95 8.21 -2.31
C THR A 243 -35.09 7.40 -2.94
N GLY A 244 -34.95 6.06 -3.04
CA GLY A 244 -35.97 5.21 -3.64
C GLY A 244 -35.38 3.94 -4.27
N TRP A 245 -35.74 3.64 -5.50
CA TRP A 245 -35.32 2.43 -6.22
C TRP A 245 -34.85 2.75 -7.62
N THR A 246 -33.80 2.03 -8.08
CA THR A 246 -33.35 1.95 -9.47
C THR A 246 -33.33 0.48 -9.91
N THR A 247 -32.92 0.20 -11.14
CA THR A 247 -32.73 -1.17 -11.61
C THR A 247 -31.27 -1.43 -11.97
N MET A 248 -30.87 -2.71 -12.05
CA MET A 248 -29.53 -3.09 -12.48
C MET A 248 -29.22 -2.60 -13.91
N GLY A 249 -30.25 -2.42 -14.75
CA GLY A 249 -30.10 -1.88 -16.11
C GLY A 249 -29.86 -0.37 -16.15
N ASP A 250 -30.52 0.37 -15.26
CA ASP A 250 -30.53 1.84 -15.26
C ASP A 250 -29.40 2.46 -14.42
N VAL A 251 -28.85 1.71 -13.44
CA VAL A 251 -27.80 2.19 -12.55
C VAL A 251 -26.53 2.54 -13.32
N ALA A 252 -25.95 3.71 -13.03
CA ALA A 252 -24.72 4.22 -13.64
C ALA A 252 -23.59 4.39 -12.62
N VAL A 253 -22.36 4.50 -13.12
CA VAL A 253 -21.20 4.85 -12.29
C VAL A 253 -21.41 6.25 -11.72
N GLY A 254 -21.24 6.39 -10.40
CA GLY A 254 -21.50 7.62 -9.65
C GLY A 254 -22.82 7.61 -8.89
N ASP A 255 -23.76 6.72 -9.21
CA ASP A 255 -25.02 6.60 -8.48
C ASP A 255 -24.82 6.04 -7.07
N ALA A 256 -25.70 6.42 -6.15
CA ALA A 256 -25.71 5.90 -4.79
C ALA A 256 -26.69 4.73 -4.65
N LEU A 257 -26.19 3.61 -4.13
CA LEU A 257 -26.97 2.45 -3.71
C LEU A 257 -26.94 2.32 -2.18
N LEU A 258 -27.67 1.37 -1.63
CA LEU A 258 -27.54 1.00 -0.22
C LEU A 258 -26.59 -0.20 -0.09
N GLY A 259 -25.60 -0.07 0.80
CA GLY A 259 -24.69 -1.14 1.19
C GLY A 259 -25.39 -2.19 2.08
N ALA A 260 -24.72 -3.31 2.36
CA ALA A 260 -25.26 -4.38 3.20
C ALA A 260 -25.60 -3.92 4.63
N ASP A 261 -24.96 -2.87 5.11
CA ASP A 261 -25.19 -2.18 6.38
C ASP A 261 -26.36 -1.17 6.34
N GLY A 262 -26.99 -1.02 5.18
CA GLY A 262 -28.06 -0.05 4.94
C GLY A 262 -27.56 1.40 4.77
N GLN A 263 -26.26 1.64 4.76
CA GLN A 263 -25.69 2.97 4.51
C GLN A 263 -25.52 3.23 3.01
N PRO A 264 -25.56 4.50 2.58
CA PRO A 264 -25.30 4.85 1.18
C PRO A 264 -23.87 4.45 0.75
N THR A 265 -23.77 3.81 -0.41
CA THR A 265 -22.51 3.45 -1.07
C THR A 265 -22.57 3.85 -2.53
N ARG A 266 -21.46 4.28 -3.13
CA ARG A 266 -21.41 4.78 -4.48
C ARG A 266 -21.00 3.69 -5.47
N VAL A 267 -21.64 3.63 -6.62
CA VAL A 267 -21.24 2.75 -7.73
C VAL A 267 -19.97 3.30 -8.37
N VAL A 268 -18.88 2.55 -8.27
CA VAL A 268 -17.58 2.92 -8.84
C VAL A 268 -17.30 2.25 -10.19
N ALA A 269 -17.96 1.12 -10.48
CA ALA A 269 -17.89 0.45 -11.78
C ALA A 269 -19.19 -0.27 -12.09
N ALA A 270 -19.51 -0.40 -13.39
CA ALA A 270 -20.63 -1.17 -13.89
C ALA A 270 -20.20 -1.94 -15.15
N THR A 271 -20.59 -3.23 -15.26
CA THR A 271 -20.26 -4.02 -16.46
C THR A 271 -21.14 -3.61 -17.63
N GLU A 272 -20.74 -3.96 -18.85
CA GLU A 272 -21.67 -4.01 -19.96
C GLU A 272 -22.73 -5.09 -19.73
N VAL A 273 -23.81 -5.02 -20.49
CA VAL A 273 -24.87 -6.02 -20.45
C VAL A 273 -24.34 -7.32 -21.06
N MET A 274 -24.39 -8.40 -20.29
CA MET A 274 -23.98 -9.74 -20.71
C MET A 274 -25.19 -10.51 -21.19
N LEU A 275 -25.09 -11.11 -22.39
CA LEU A 275 -26.13 -11.92 -23.05
C LEU A 275 -25.75 -13.40 -22.97
N GLU A 276 -26.73 -14.28 -23.17
CA GLU A 276 -26.54 -15.74 -23.27
C GLU A 276 -25.93 -16.44 -22.05
N ARG A 277 -25.94 -15.79 -20.86
CA ARG A 277 -25.49 -16.40 -19.62
C ARG A 277 -26.53 -17.37 -19.07
N PRO A 278 -26.12 -18.51 -18.45
CA PRO A 278 -27.05 -19.39 -17.76
C PRO A 278 -27.66 -18.66 -16.57
N CYS A 279 -28.99 -18.47 -16.58
CA CYS A 279 -29.69 -17.73 -15.52
C CYS A 279 -30.59 -18.67 -14.71
N TYR A 280 -30.76 -18.28 -13.43
CA TYR A 280 -31.61 -18.97 -12.47
C TYR A 280 -32.46 -17.95 -11.73
N GLU A 281 -33.71 -18.32 -11.55
CA GLU A 281 -34.65 -17.62 -10.67
C GLU A 281 -34.47 -18.13 -9.26
N VAL A 282 -34.18 -17.23 -8.33
CA VAL A 282 -33.96 -17.47 -6.91
C VAL A 282 -35.10 -16.86 -6.15
N GLU A 283 -35.93 -17.69 -5.50
CA GLU A 283 -37.11 -17.31 -4.73
C GLU A 283 -36.84 -17.40 -3.24
N PHE A 284 -37.20 -16.36 -2.50
CA PHE A 284 -37.00 -16.23 -1.05
C PHE A 284 -38.31 -16.29 -0.30
N SER A 285 -38.26 -16.63 1.00
CA SER A 285 -39.41 -16.83 1.90
C SER A 285 -40.31 -15.60 2.09
N ASP A 286 -39.85 -14.41 1.70
CA ASP A 286 -40.65 -13.18 1.67
C ASP A 286 -41.36 -12.95 0.33
N GLY A 287 -41.26 -13.89 -0.60
CA GLY A 287 -41.80 -13.82 -1.95
C GLY A 287 -40.94 -12.98 -2.91
N THR A 288 -39.75 -12.54 -2.50
CA THR A 288 -38.79 -11.88 -3.38
C THR A 288 -38.21 -12.87 -4.36
N VAL A 289 -38.19 -12.49 -5.65
CA VAL A 289 -37.59 -13.27 -6.72
C VAL A 289 -36.48 -12.44 -7.37
N ILE A 290 -35.29 -13.03 -7.48
CA ILE A 290 -34.14 -12.42 -8.17
C ILE A 290 -33.65 -13.38 -9.25
N VAL A 291 -33.51 -12.87 -10.48
CA VAL A 291 -32.88 -13.65 -11.56
C VAL A 291 -31.40 -13.31 -11.59
N ALA A 292 -30.59 -14.33 -11.38
CA ALA A 292 -29.13 -14.22 -11.28
C ALA A 292 -28.43 -15.17 -12.27
N ASP A 293 -27.24 -14.77 -12.67
CA ASP A 293 -26.30 -15.64 -13.37
C ASP A 293 -25.93 -16.85 -12.51
N ALA A 294 -25.62 -17.98 -13.15
CA ALA A 294 -25.24 -19.23 -12.52
C ALA A 294 -24.13 -19.09 -11.47
N ASP A 295 -23.18 -18.19 -11.73
CA ASP A 295 -22.00 -17.97 -10.91
C ASP A 295 -22.16 -16.78 -9.94
N HIS A 296 -23.35 -16.15 -9.91
CA HIS A 296 -23.62 -15.08 -8.96
C HIS A 296 -23.44 -15.59 -7.53
N GLN A 297 -22.66 -14.87 -6.72
CA GLN A 297 -22.31 -15.25 -5.36
C GLN A 297 -23.28 -14.64 -4.35
N TRP A 298 -23.83 -15.48 -3.51
CA TRP A 298 -24.80 -15.15 -2.45
C TRP A 298 -24.16 -15.36 -1.08
N PRO A 299 -24.11 -14.36 -0.20
CA PRO A 299 -23.70 -14.54 1.19
C PRO A 299 -24.84 -15.20 1.96
N THR A 300 -24.73 -16.48 2.21
CA THR A 300 -25.71 -17.23 2.97
C THR A 300 -25.30 -17.34 4.44
N GLY A 301 -26.21 -17.69 5.34
CA GLY A 301 -25.89 -18.01 6.73
C GLY A 301 -24.86 -19.13 6.90
N TYR A 302 -24.59 -19.87 5.82
CA TYR A 302 -23.62 -20.96 5.75
C TYR A 302 -22.41 -20.62 4.85
N GLY A 303 -22.17 -19.35 4.54
CA GLY A 303 -21.07 -18.88 3.71
C GLY A 303 -21.50 -18.44 2.30
N ILE A 304 -20.53 -18.00 1.48
CA ILE A 304 -20.79 -17.55 0.11
C ILE A 304 -21.02 -18.78 -0.79
N ARG A 305 -22.15 -18.76 -1.55
CA ARG A 305 -22.50 -19.78 -2.52
C ARG A 305 -22.79 -19.17 -3.89
N THR A 306 -22.45 -19.90 -4.95
CA THR A 306 -22.94 -19.55 -6.29
C THR A 306 -24.42 -19.87 -6.43
N THR A 307 -25.11 -19.27 -7.39
CA THR A 307 -26.53 -19.55 -7.64
C THR A 307 -26.80 -21.05 -7.85
N THR A 308 -25.88 -21.75 -8.50
CA THR A 308 -26.00 -23.21 -8.72
C THR A 308 -25.73 -24.05 -7.49
N GLU A 309 -25.09 -23.51 -6.47
CA GLU A 309 -24.78 -24.20 -5.21
C GLU A 309 -25.82 -23.93 -4.12
N LEU A 310 -26.75 -23.02 -4.34
CA LEU A 310 -27.82 -22.69 -3.41
C LEU A 310 -28.71 -23.89 -3.13
N ARG A 311 -29.15 -24.04 -1.87
CA ARG A 311 -29.97 -25.17 -1.40
C ARG A 311 -31.25 -24.66 -0.78
N CYS A 312 -32.35 -25.00 -1.42
CA CYS A 312 -33.69 -24.68 -0.94
C CYS A 312 -33.97 -25.26 0.45
N GLY A 313 -34.58 -24.50 1.32
CA GLY A 313 -34.95 -24.88 2.67
C GLY A 313 -33.77 -24.94 3.68
N LEU A 314 -32.54 -24.75 3.24
CA LEU A 314 -31.32 -24.81 4.07
C LEU A 314 -30.55 -23.50 4.09
N ASP A 315 -30.33 -22.87 2.93
CA ASP A 315 -29.56 -21.66 2.85
C ASP A 315 -30.44 -20.46 3.21
N THR A 316 -29.88 -19.58 4.03
CA THR A 316 -30.53 -18.36 4.53
C THR A 316 -29.64 -17.15 4.25
N ILE A 317 -30.24 -16.01 3.97
CA ILE A 317 -29.53 -14.76 3.70
C ILE A 317 -30.01 -13.70 4.66
N ALA A 318 -29.07 -12.98 5.30
CA ALA A 318 -29.40 -11.89 6.20
C ALA A 318 -29.98 -10.69 5.43
N ALA A 319 -31.18 -10.24 5.78
CA ALA A 319 -31.77 -9.02 5.21
C ALA A 319 -31.10 -7.75 5.77
N ALA A 320 -31.22 -6.62 5.08
CA ALA A 320 -30.61 -5.34 5.47
C ALA A 320 -30.98 -4.90 6.89
N GLY A 321 -30.01 -4.35 7.60
CA GLY A 321 -30.17 -3.79 8.95
C GLY A 321 -29.67 -4.68 10.09
N SER A 322 -29.16 -5.87 9.79
CA SER A 322 -28.71 -6.84 10.80
C SER A 322 -27.20 -6.81 11.11
N ILE A 323 -26.42 -6.05 10.38
CA ILE A 323 -24.98 -5.89 10.63
C ILE A 323 -24.77 -4.50 11.24
N GLY A 324 -24.75 -4.42 12.59
CA GLY A 324 -24.24 -3.24 13.28
C GLY A 324 -25.17 -2.46 14.21
N ARG A 325 -25.97 -3.13 15.07
CA ARG A 325 -26.45 -2.53 16.33
C ARG A 325 -26.27 -3.51 17.47
N TYR A 326 -25.13 -3.46 18.12
CA TYR A 326 -25.07 -3.81 19.54
C TYR A 326 -25.76 -2.71 20.30
N ALA A 327 -27.01 -2.91 20.68
CA ALA A 327 -27.68 -2.07 21.66
C ALA A 327 -27.09 -2.42 23.04
N GLU A 328 -26.54 -1.43 23.73
CA GLU A 328 -26.29 -1.52 25.18
C GLU A 328 -27.58 -1.90 25.86
N GLY A 329 -27.71 -3.14 26.36
CA GLY A 329 -28.87 -3.61 27.06
C GLY A 329 -29.46 -4.94 26.60
N GLY A 330 -28.68 -5.97 26.45
CA GLY A 330 -29.06 -7.38 26.67
C GLY A 330 -30.26 -7.99 25.95
N ALA A 331 -30.83 -7.41 24.89
CA ALA A 331 -31.87 -8.03 24.08
C ALA A 331 -31.32 -8.31 22.67
N THR A 332 -31.09 -9.59 22.34
CA THR A 332 -30.74 -10.05 21.01
C THR A 332 -31.97 -9.88 20.11
N LEU A 333 -32.07 -8.80 19.37
CA LEU A 333 -32.97 -8.70 18.24
C LEU A 333 -32.41 -9.57 17.11
N MET A 334 -33.03 -10.73 16.89
CA MET A 334 -32.73 -11.57 15.72
C MET A 334 -33.08 -10.77 14.46
N ALA A 335 -32.07 -10.53 13.63
CA ALA A 335 -32.27 -9.91 12.33
C ALA A 335 -33.20 -10.75 11.44
N PRO A 336 -34.06 -10.16 10.61
CA PRO A 336 -34.85 -10.92 9.66
C PRO A 336 -33.92 -11.66 8.68
N VAL A 337 -34.07 -12.96 8.65
CA VAL A 337 -33.30 -13.87 7.80
C VAL A 337 -34.24 -14.36 6.71
N LEU A 338 -33.87 -14.17 5.44
CA LEU A 338 -34.61 -14.69 4.31
C LEU A 338 -34.17 -16.14 4.03
N GLN A 339 -35.10 -17.06 4.10
CA GLN A 339 -34.87 -18.46 3.69
C GLN A 339 -35.00 -18.59 2.18
N LEU A 340 -34.25 -19.50 1.62
CA LEU A 340 -34.30 -19.80 0.20
C LEU A 340 -35.36 -20.87 -0.06
N ASP A 341 -36.40 -20.51 -0.80
CA ASP A 341 -37.53 -21.42 -1.09
C ASP A 341 -37.33 -22.22 -2.37
N ALA A 342 -36.87 -21.60 -3.44
CA ALA A 342 -36.63 -22.28 -4.70
C ALA A 342 -35.48 -21.68 -5.53
N VAL A 343 -34.79 -22.54 -6.28
CA VAL A 343 -33.83 -22.15 -7.33
C VAL A 343 -34.20 -22.89 -8.61
N ARG A 344 -34.62 -22.16 -9.63
CA ARG A 344 -35.09 -22.74 -10.88
C ARG A 344 -34.30 -22.21 -12.06
N ARG A 345 -33.78 -23.07 -12.93
CA ARG A 345 -33.14 -22.64 -14.17
C ARG A 345 -34.18 -21.97 -15.08
N VAL A 346 -33.86 -20.77 -15.55
CA VAL A 346 -34.72 -20.01 -16.47
C VAL A 346 -34.00 -19.78 -17.79
N ARG A 347 -34.77 -19.31 -18.80
CA ARG A 347 -34.19 -18.89 -20.08
C ARG A 347 -33.20 -17.76 -19.83
N SER A 348 -32.04 -17.75 -20.53
CA SER A 348 -31.07 -16.67 -20.44
C SER A 348 -31.72 -15.31 -20.67
N VAL A 349 -31.45 -14.40 -19.73
CA VAL A 349 -31.87 -13.00 -19.83
C VAL A 349 -30.63 -12.11 -19.82
N PRO A 350 -30.68 -10.89 -20.33
CA PRO A 350 -29.55 -9.95 -20.19
C PRO A 350 -29.26 -9.68 -18.74
N VAL A 351 -27.98 -9.82 -18.33
CA VAL A 351 -27.50 -9.63 -16.96
C VAL A 351 -26.37 -8.62 -16.90
N ARG A 352 -26.19 -7.97 -15.74
CA ARG A 352 -25.16 -6.96 -15.51
C ARG A 352 -24.65 -7.04 -14.07
N CYS A 353 -23.43 -6.54 -13.82
CA CYS A 353 -22.83 -6.43 -12.48
C CYS A 353 -22.39 -4.99 -12.21
N VAL A 354 -22.49 -4.55 -10.95
CA VAL A 354 -21.93 -3.28 -10.48
C VAL A 354 -20.96 -3.52 -9.32
N GLN A 355 -20.04 -2.58 -9.15
CA GLN A 355 -19.12 -2.53 -8.02
C GLN A 355 -19.38 -1.24 -7.24
N VAL A 356 -19.31 -1.32 -5.91
CA VAL A 356 -19.52 -0.20 -4.98
C VAL A 356 -18.28 0.08 -4.15
N ASP A 357 -18.18 1.29 -3.59
CA ASP A 357 -17.01 1.81 -2.89
C ASP A 357 -16.95 1.49 -1.38
N ASN A 358 -17.97 0.83 -0.81
CA ASN A 358 -17.92 0.48 0.60
C ASN A 358 -16.87 -0.64 0.88
N ALA A 359 -16.33 -0.66 2.10
CA ALA A 359 -15.27 -1.58 2.51
C ALA A 359 -15.64 -3.07 2.34
N ALA A 360 -16.94 -3.39 2.43
CA ALA A 360 -17.44 -4.74 2.21
C ALA A 360 -17.65 -5.08 0.73
N GLN A 361 -17.57 -4.10 -0.17
CA GLN A 361 -17.91 -4.20 -1.59
C GLN A 361 -19.27 -4.90 -1.86
N LEU A 362 -20.18 -4.71 -0.92
CA LEU A 362 -21.50 -5.30 -0.90
C LEU A 362 -22.55 -4.23 -1.11
N TYR A 363 -23.43 -4.44 -2.04
CA TYR A 363 -24.65 -3.65 -2.22
C TYR A 363 -25.87 -4.54 -2.08
N LEU A 364 -26.99 -3.93 -1.75
CA LEU A 364 -28.24 -4.63 -1.61
C LEU A 364 -28.91 -4.77 -2.98
N ALA A 365 -29.36 -5.98 -3.32
CA ALA A 365 -30.03 -6.27 -4.57
C ALA A 365 -31.34 -7.02 -4.34
N GLY A 366 -32.31 -6.78 -5.21
CA GLY A 366 -33.67 -7.30 -5.05
C GLY A 366 -34.42 -6.62 -3.90
N ARG A 367 -35.69 -6.86 -3.79
CA ARG A 367 -36.49 -6.33 -2.68
C ARG A 367 -36.12 -6.93 -1.33
N GLY A 368 -35.39 -8.08 -1.33
CA GLY A 368 -34.86 -8.76 -0.14
C GLY A 368 -33.43 -8.40 0.26
N MET A 369 -32.72 -7.53 -0.45
CA MET A 369 -31.44 -6.87 -0.09
C MET A 369 -30.19 -7.74 0.21
N VAL A 370 -29.49 -8.36 -0.77
CA VAL A 370 -28.42 -9.40 -0.66
C VAL A 370 -26.99 -9.04 -1.19
N PRO A 371 -25.83 -9.37 -0.50
CA PRO A 371 -24.40 -8.94 -0.76
C PRO A 371 -23.36 -9.92 -1.42
N THR A 372 -22.06 -9.49 -1.96
CA THR A 372 -21.04 -10.32 -2.75
C THR A 372 -19.52 -9.94 -2.88
N HIS A 373 -18.43 -10.89 -3.11
CA HIS A 373 -16.91 -10.74 -3.10
C HIS A 373 -15.87 -11.55 -3.97
N ASN A 374 -14.44 -11.25 -3.86
CA ASN A 374 -13.29 -11.90 -4.61
C ASN A 374 -11.81 -11.68 -4.18
N SER A 375 -10.84 -12.66 -3.88
CA SER A 375 -9.32 -12.68 -3.89
C SER A 375 -8.60 -13.95 -3.37
N THR A 376 -7.49 -14.53 -4.02
CA THR A 376 -6.80 -15.78 -3.54
C THR A 376 -5.28 -15.93 -3.81
N LEU A 377 -4.66 -15.44 -4.91
CA LEU A 377 -3.28 -15.83 -5.30
C LEU A 377 -2.19 -15.26 -4.37
N GLY A 378 -2.35 -14.05 -3.83
CA GLY A 378 -1.36 -13.45 -2.91
C GLY A 378 -1.13 -14.28 -1.64
N LEU A 379 -2.17 -15.00 -1.18
CA LEU A 379 -2.06 -15.87 -0.02
C LEU A 379 -1.19 -17.10 -0.27
N ASP A 380 -1.12 -17.62 -1.50
CA ASP A 380 -0.28 -18.79 -1.81
C ASP A 380 1.21 -18.47 -1.70
N PHE A 381 1.64 -17.29 -2.11
CA PHE A 381 3.03 -16.84 -1.93
C PHE A 381 3.37 -16.68 -0.44
N MET A 382 2.46 -16.14 0.36
CA MET A 382 2.67 -16.03 1.80
C MET A 382 2.72 -17.39 2.49
N ARG A 383 1.91 -18.36 2.05
CA ARG A 383 1.95 -19.74 2.54
C ARG A 383 3.31 -20.37 2.26
N SER A 384 3.83 -20.20 1.05
CA SER A 384 5.18 -20.66 0.72
C SER A 384 6.22 -19.99 1.62
N CYS A 385 6.19 -18.68 1.73
CA CYS A 385 7.13 -17.90 2.54
C CYS A 385 7.10 -18.30 4.02
N SER A 386 5.95 -18.20 4.67
CA SER A 386 5.86 -18.29 6.14
C SER A 386 5.58 -19.68 6.66
N ILE A 387 4.72 -20.46 6.00
CA ILE A 387 4.36 -21.80 6.51
C ILE A 387 5.40 -22.82 6.08
N LYS A 388 5.78 -22.83 4.80
CA LYS A 388 6.71 -23.83 4.27
C LYS A 388 8.17 -23.52 4.56
N HIS A 389 8.59 -22.26 4.41
CA HIS A 389 9.99 -21.85 4.54
C HIS A 389 10.31 -21.09 5.83
N ARG A 390 9.33 -20.88 6.72
CA ARG A 390 9.50 -20.21 8.03
C ARG A 390 10.11 -18.81 7.96
N MET A 391 9.90 -18.09 6.86
CA MET A 391 10.31 -16.70 6.67
C MET A 391 9.16 -15.76 7.03
N ALA A 392 9.45 -14.62 7.67
CA ALA A 392 8.40 -13.69 8.05
C ALA A 392 7.75 -13.01 6.85
N SER A 393 6.42 -12.99 6.79
CA SER A 393 5.65 -12.24 5.80
C SER A 393 4.51 -11.47 6.43
N VAL A 394 4.11 -10.37 5.79
CA VAL A 394 2.94 -9.56 6.20
C VAL A 394 2.03 -9.30 5.02
N ILE A 395 0.71 -9.38 5.26
CA ILE A 395 -0.30 -8.90 4.34
C ILE A 395 -1.02 -7.68 4.95
N PHE A 396 -1.09 -6.62 4.17
CA PHE A 396 -1.98 -5.49 4.38
C PHE A 396 -3.21 -5.71 3.52
N SER A 397 -4.30 -6.14 4.14
CA SER A 397 -5.54 -6.49 3.45
C SER A 397 -6.56 -5.38 3.63
N LEU A 398 -6.88 -4.70 2.53
CA LEU A 398 -7.88 -3.63 2.48
C LEU A 398 -9.27 -4.16 2.07
N GLU A 399 -9.33 -5.42 1.60
CA GLU A 399 -10.55 -6.05 1.11
C GLU A 399 -11.08 -7.14 2.07
N MET A 400 -10.21 -7.99 2.62
CA MET A 400 -10.60 -9.16 3.42
C MET A 400 -10.26 -8.97 4.90
N SER A 401 -11.19 -9.40 5.78
CA SER A 401 -10.91 -9.46 7.21
C SER A 401 -9.87 -10.54 7.55
N LYS A 402 -9.15 -10.34 8.67
CA LYS A 402 -8.19 -11.33 9.20
C LYS A 402 -8.82 -12.71 9.37
N SER A 403 -10.06 -12.79 9.83
CA SER A 403 -10.77 -14.06 10.01
C SER A 403 -10.98 -14.79 8.68
N GLU A 404 -11.29 -14.06 7.60
CA GLU A 404 -11.45 -14.65 6.28
C GLU A 404 -10.12 -15.14 5.70
N ILE A 405 -9.05 -14.37 5.86
CA ILE A 405 -7.70 -14.76 5.44
C ILE A 405 -7.26 -16.04 6.16
N VAL A 406 -7.41 -16.10 7.48
CA VAL A 406 -7.06 -17.28 8.28
C VAL A 406 -7.87 -18.49 7.83
N MET A 407 -9.17 -18.35 7.59
CA MET A 407 -10.03 -19.44 7.13
C MET A 407 -9.60 -19.98 5.75
N ARG A 408 -9.17 -19.11 4.82
CA ARG A 408 -8.63 -19.51 3.52
C ARG A 408 -7.27 -20.22 3.66
N LEU A 409 -6.39 -19.73 4.53
CA LEU A 409 -5.11 -20.37 4.82
C LEU A 409 -5.32 -21.79 5.41
N LEU A 410 -6.22 -21.94 6.36
CA LEU A 410 -6.57 -23.23 6.95
C LEU A 410 -7.18 -24.19 5.92
N SER A 411 -8.10 -23.72 5.08
CA SER A 411 -8.68 -24.50 3.99
C SER A 411 -7.60 -25.04 3.04
N ALA A 412 -6.66 -24.17 2.64
CA ALA A 412 -5.58 -24.53 1.74
C ALA A 412 -4.60 -25.54 2.34
N GLU A 413 -4.23 -25.38 3.62
CA GLU A 413 -3.26 -26.24 4.29
C GLU A 413 -3.86 -27.58 4.74
N ALA A 414 -5.04 -27.59 5.33
CA ALA A 414 -5.71 -28.81 5.75
C ALA A 414 -6.37 -29.57 4.59
N LYS A 415 -6.42 -28.98 3.38
CA LYS A 415 -7.11 -29.52 2.19
C LYS A 415 -8.58 -29.83 2.49
N ILE A 416 -9.24 -28.91 3.18
CA ILE A 416 -10.67 -28.97 3.50
C ILE A 416 -11.37 -27.93 2.65
N LYS A 417 -12.48 -28.28 2.03
CA LYS A 417 -13.23 -27.31 1.23
C LYS A 417 -13.63 -26.11 2.08
N LEU A 418 -13.37 -24.92 1.57
CA LEU A 418 -13.71 -23.68 2.27
C LEU A 418 -15.22 -23.60 2.59
N SER A 419 -16.07 -24.15 1.68
CA SER A 419 -17.50 -24.28 1.90
C SER A 419 -17.85 -25.11 3.12
N ASP A 420 -17.14 -26.24 3.31
CA ASP A 420 -17.43 -27.17 4.40
C ASP A 420 -16.98 -26.60 5.75
N MET A 421 -15.83 -25.91 5.76
CA MET A 421 -15.38 -25.17 6.95
C MET A 421 -16.36 -24.06 7.34
N ARG A 422 -16.83 -23.26 6.37
CA ARG A 422 -17.78 -22.15 6.62
C ARG A 422 -19.17 -22.65 7.04
N SER A 423 -19.59 -23.81 6.55
CA SER A 423 -20.89 -24.38 6.87
C SER A 423 -20.89 -25.29 8.12
N GLY A 424 -19.72 -25.48 8.76
CA GLY A 424 -19.58 -26.40 9.89
C GLY A 424 -19.81 -27.88 9.54
N ARG A 425 -19.79 -28.24 8.23
CA ARG A 425 -20.03 -29.62 7.76
C ARG A 425 -18.73 -30.35 7.53
N MET A 426 -17.87 -30.30 8.50
CA MET A 426 -16.61 -31.04 8.49
C MET A 426 -16.83 -32.43 9.09
N SER A 427 -16.23 -33.45 8.46
CA SER A 427 -16.15 -34.79 9.00
C SER A 427 -15.17 -34.88 10.18
N ASP A 428 -15.22 -35.93 10.99
CA ASP A 428 -14.25 -36.12 12.07
C ASP A 428 -12.80 -36.18 11.56
N ASP A 429 -12.60 -36.70 10.34
CA ASP A 429 -11.30 -36.71 9.67
C ASP A 429 -10.87 -35.29 9.29
N ASP A 430 -11.79 -34.43 8.83
CA ASP A 430 -11.51 -33.04 8.55
C ASP A 430 -11.10 -32.28 9.83
N TRP A 431 -11.78 -32.53 10.95
CA TRP A 431 -11.44 -31.95 12.23
C TRP A 431 -10.05 -32.38 12.70
N THR A 432 -9.72 -33.67 12.52
CA THR A 432 -8.40 -34.21 12.86
C THR A 432 -7.30 -33.59 12.01
N ARG A 433 -7.51 -33.46 10.69
CA ARG A 433 -6.57 -32.81 9.78
C ARG A 433 -6.41 -31.32 10.10
N LEU A 434 -7.50 -30.64 10.41
CA LEU A 434 -7.49 -29.21 10.78
C LEU A 434 -6.67 -28.99 12.06
N ALA A 435 -6.94 -29.78 13.12
CA ALA A 435 -6.24 -29.66 14.39
C ALA A 435 -4.73 -29.88 14.25
N ARG A 436 -4.32 -30.88 13.45
CA ARG A 436 -2.90 -31.15 13.15
C ARG A 436 -2.24 -29.94 12.43
N ARG A 437 -2.91 -29.39 11.40
CA ARG A 437 -2.37 -28.27 10.63
C ARG A 437 -2.38 -26.96 11.42
N MET A 438 -3.34 -26.74 12.30
CA MET A 438 -3.36 -25.57 13.17
C MET A 438 -2.10 -25.47 14.03
N SER A 439 -1.62 -26.60 14.58
CA SER A 439 -0.38 -26.61 15.36
C SER A 439 0.84 -26.18 14.52
N GLU A 440 0.91 -26.66 13.27
CA GLU A 440 2.01 -26.29 12.34
C GLU A 440 1.95 -24.82 11.90
N ILE A 441 0.74 -24.28 11.72
CA ILE A 441 0.52 -22.90 11.25
C ILE A 441 0.69 -21.89 12.39
N SER A 442 0.32 -22.26 13.63
CA SER A 442 0.37 -21.34 14.78
C SER A 442 1.77 -20.77 15.07
N GLU A 443 2.82 -21.49 14.69
CA GLU A 443 4.22 -21.07 14.83
C GLU A 443 4.76 -20.34 13.59
N ALA A 444 3.97 -20.24 12.50
CA ALA A 444 4.44 -19.59 11.28
C ALA A 444 4.52 -18.05 11.47
N PRO A 445 5.63 -17.41 11.07
CA PRO A 445 5.80 -15.96 11.19
C PRO A 445 5.01 -15.22 10.09
N LEU A 446 3.69 -15.39 10.08
CA LEU A 446 2.76 -14.76 9.16
C LEU A 446 1.93 -13.71 9.89
N TYR A 447 1.99 -12.46 9.41
CA TYR A 447 1.32 -11.31 10.02
C TYR A 447 0.20 -10.81 9.11
N ILE A 448 -0.92 -10.45 9.70
CA ILE A 448 -2.12 -9.97 8.97
C ILE A 448 -2.53 -8.64 9.57
N ASP A 449 -2.64 -7.63 8.72
CA ASP A 449 -3.20 -6.32 9.06
C ASP A 449 -4.43 -6.08 8.18
N ASP A 450 -5.61 -6.04 8.79
CA ASP A 450 -6.89 -5.77 8.15
C ASP A 450 -7.47 -4.40 8.55
N SER A 451 -6.60 -3.47 8.95
CA SER A 451 -7.01 -2.11 9.31
C SER A 451 -7.67 -1.43 8.11
N PRO A 452 -8.87 -0.84 8.27
CA PRO A 452 -9.51 -0.08 7.21
C PRO A 452 -8.74 1.22 6.94
N ASN A 453 -8.76 1.69 5.69
CA ASN A 453 -8.20 2.99 5.27
C ASN A 453 -6.70 3.16 5.53
N LEU A 454 -5.90 2.10 5.39
CA LEU A 454 -4.45 2.18 5.55
C LEU A 454 -3.83 3.15 4.54
N THR A 455 -3.09 4.11 5.06
CA THR A 455 -2.26 5.02 4.28
C THR A 455 -0.89 4.40 3.98
N MET A 456 -0.19 4.90 2.94
CA MET A 456 1.18 4.46 2.65
C MET A 456 2.15 4.69 3.80
N MET A 457 1.95 5.77 4.57
CA MET A 457 2.77 6.10 5.74
C MET A 457 2.61 5.05 6.84
N GLU A 458 1.39 4.61 7.11
CA GLU A 458 1.12 3.57 8.10
C GLU A 458 1.69 2.21 7.67
N ILE A 459 1.50 1.82 6.40
CA ILE A 459 2.09 0.59 5.84
C ILE A 459 3.61 0.61 6.03
N ARG A 460 4.26 1.74 5.68
CA ARG A 460 5.70 1.91 5.83
C ARG A 460 6.17 1.82 7.28
N ALA A 461 5.47 2.50 8.22
CA ALA A 461 5.78 2.48 9.64
C ALA A 461 5.62 1.08 10.24
N LYS A 462 4.53 0.39 9.93
CA LYS A 462 4.25 -0.97 10.40
C LYS A 462 5.25 -1.98 9.82
N ALA A 463 5.58 -1.89 8.53
CA ALA A 463 6.54 -2.76 7.86
C ALA A 463 7.96 -2.56 8.41
N ARG A 464 8.42 -1.32 8.64
CA ARG A 464 9.71 -1.02 9.30
C ARG A 464 9.81 -1.65 10.69
N ARG A 465 8.76 -1.46 11.51
CA ARG A 465 8.70 -2.05 12.86
C ARG A 465 8.78 -3.58 12.80
N LEU A 466 8.08 -4.18 11.85
CA LEU A 466 8.08 -5.62 11.67
C LEU A 466 9.43 -6.14 11.15
N ARG A 467 10.08 -5.40 10.23
CA ARG A 467 11.43 -5.72 9.72
C ARG A 467 12.45 -5.79 10.85
N GLN A 468 12.39 -4.83 11.79
CA GLN A 468 13.28 -4.81 12.95
C GLN A 468 13.00 -5.94 13.95
N LYS A 469 11.71 -6.33 14.10
CA LYS A 469 11.27 -7.28 15.14
C LYS A 469 11.36 -8.74 14.68
N ALA A 470 11.13 -9.03 13.41
CA ALA A 470 10.83 -10.39 12.93
C ALA A 470 11.57 -10.78 11.62
N ASP A 471 12.62 -10.07 11.21
CA ASP A 471 13.33 -10.31 9.93
C ASP A 471 12.37 -10.49 8.75
N LEU A 472 11.52 -9.49 8.51
CA LEU A 472 10.50 -9.50 7.46
C LEU A 472 11.12 -9.79 6.08
N ARG A 473 10.55 -10.73 5.33
CA ARG A 473 11.05 -11.21 4.04
C ARG A 473 10.07 -11.03 2.88
N LEU A 474 8.80 -10.79 3.15
CA LEU A 474 7.79 -10.59 2.13
C LEU A 474 6.69 -9.64 2.62
N ILE A 475 6.32 -8.70 1.77
CA ILE A 475 5.16 -7.81 1.98
C ILE A 475 4.15 -8.06 0.87
N VAL A 476 2.89 -8.22 1.22
CA VAL A 476 1.75 -8.29 0.28
C VAL A 476 0.76 -7.18 0.59
N VAL A 477 0.34 -6.45 -0.43
CA VAL A 477 -0.68 -5.40 -0.35
C VAL A 477 -1.87 -5.81 -1.23
N ASP A 478 -3.02 -6.04 -0.63
CA ASP A 478 -4.25 -6.50 -1.28
C ASP A 478 -5.40 -5.51 -1.02
N TYR A 479 -5.76 -4.68 -1.98
CA TYR A 479 -5.22 -4.35 -3.27
C TYR A 479 -5.10 -2.82 -3.46
N LEU A 480 -4.24 -2.39 -4.36
CA LEU A 480 -3.82 -0.99 -4.53
C LEU A 480 -4.96 0.02 -4.72
N GLN A 481 -6.02 -0.38 -5.44
CA GLN A 481 -7.14 0.50 -5.75
C GLN A 481 -8.06 0.79 -4.55
N LEU A 482 -7.83 0.21 -3.37
CA LEU A 482 -8.54 0.57 -2.12
C LEU A 482 -7.73 1.51 -1.22
N MET A 483 -6.47 1.74 -1.53
CA MET A 483 -5.64 2.65 -0.75
C MET A 483 -6.12 4.09 -0.91
N THR A 484 -6.00 4.87 0.16
CA THR A 484 -6.29 6.29 0.19
C THR A 484 -5.04 7.05 0.61
N SER A 485 -4.80 8.20 0.00
CA SER A 485 -3.60 8.99 0.31
C SER A 485 -3.80 10.01 1.44
N GLY A 486 -5.04 10.21 1.89
CA GLY A 486 -5.39 11.31 2.81
C GLY A 486 -5.27 12.72 2.18
N LYS A 487 -4.81 12.83 0.93
CA LYS A 487 -4.66 14.08 0.18
C LYS A 487 -5.68 14.13 -0.98
N LYS A 488 -6.14 15.33 -1.35
CA LYS A 488 -6.96 15.49 -2.55
C LYS A 488 -6.05 15.50 -3.78
N PHE A 489 -6.24 14.54 -4.68
CA PHE A 489 -5.59 14.49 -5.98
C PHE A 489 -6.54 14.92 -7.11
N GLU A 490 -5.96 15.40 -8.21
CA GLU A 490 -6.71 15.78 -9.41
C GLU A 490 -7.38 14.59 -10.09
N SER A 491 -6.77 13.39 -9.99
CA SER A 491 -7.34 12.15 -10.54
C SER A 491 -6.85 10.92 -9.77
N ARG A 492 -7.64 9.83 -9.84
CA ARG A 492 -7.28 8.52 -9.27
C ARG A 492 -6.00 7.94 -9.88
N GLN A 493 -5.71 8.25 -11.14
CA GLN A 493 -4.48 7.81 -11.82
C GLN A 493 -3.22 8.40 -11.18
N VAL A 494 -3.25 9.69 -10.80
CA VAL A 494 -2.14 10.36 -10.11
C VAL A 494 -1.92 9.74 -8.73
N GLU A 495 -2.98 9.45 -8.01
CA GLU A 495 -2.92 8.82 -6.69
C GLU A 495 -2.32 7.40 -6.76
N VAL A 496 -2.74 6.57 -7.71
CA VAL A 496 -2.17 5.23 -7.93
C VAL A 496 -0.70 5.30 -8.36
N SER A 497 -0.32 6.33 -9.12
CA SER A 497 1.07 6.58 -9.51
C SER A 497 1.96 6.88 -8.30
N GLU A 498 1.45 7.68 -7.36
CA GLU A 498 2.17 7.96 -6.11
C GLU A 498 2.33 6.70 -5.25
N PHE A 499 1.28 5.89 -5.12
CA PHE A 499 1.37 4.61 -4.41
C PHE A 499 2.39 3.66 -5.03
N SER A 500 2.40 3.53 -6.37
CA SER A 500 3.36 2.73 -7.10
C SER A 500 4.80 3.11 -6.74
N ARG A 501 5.12 4.40 -6.85
CA ARG A 501 6.44 4.92 -6.50
C ARG A 501 6.82 4.66 -5.05
N HIS A 502 5.89 4.90 -4.11
CA HIS A 502 6.14 4.68 -2.68
C HIS A 502 6.33 3.21 -2.33
N LEU A 503 5.59 2.28 -2.95
CA LEU A 503 5.79 0.84 -2.76
C LEU A 503 7.15 0.38 -3.31
N LYS A 504 7.58 0.94 -4.46
CA LYS A 504 8.93 0.66 -4.99
C LYS A 504 10.03 1.18 -4.06
N LEU A 505 9.85 2.38 -3.49
CA LEU A 505 10.78 2.94 -2.50
C LEU A 505 10.78 2.08 -1.22
N LEU A 506 9.61 1.64 -0.74
CA LEU A 506 9.50 0.76 0.42
C LEU A 506 10.23 -0.57 0.22
N ALA A 507 10.09 -1.18 -0.97
CA ALA A 507 10.80 -2.42 -1.31
C ALA A 507 12.34 -2.23 -1.23
N LYS A 508 12.85 -1.15 -1.82
CA LYS A 508 14.29 -0.80 -1.79
C LYS A 508 14.78 -0.50 -0.38
N GLU A 509 14.05 0.32 0.36
CA GLU A 509 14.41 0.76 1.72
C GLU A 509 14.52 -0.41 2.71
N LEU A 510 13.55 -1.32 2.67
CA LEU A 510 13.51 -2.46 3.59
C LEU A 510 14.30 -3.66 3.07
N GLU A 511 14.78 -3.62 1.82
CA GLU A 511 15.39 -4.76 1.13
C GLU A 511 14.50 -6.02 1.18
N VAL A 512 13.20 -5.84 0.91
CA VAL A 512 12.18 -6.89 0.95
C VAL A 512 11.37 -6.83 -0.35
N PRO A 513 11.05 -7.98 -0.98
CA PRO A 513 10.12 -8.00 -2.10
C PRO A 513 8.72 -7.56 -1.64
N VAL A 514 8.11 -6.66 -2.42
CA VAL A 514 6.76 -6.16 -2.20
C VAL A 514 5.86 -6.63 -3.33
N ILE A 515 4.85 -7.41 -3.01
CA ILE A 515 3.79 -7.82 -3.94
C ILE A 515 2.61 -6.86 -3.78
N ALA A 516 2.20 -6.24 -4.88
CA ALA A 516 1.00 -5.44 -4.93
C ALA A 516 -0.03 -6.10 -5.86
N ILE A 517 -1.21 -6.39 -5.32
CA ILE A 517 -2.32 -6.95 -6.09
C ILE A 517 -3.05 -5.81 -6.79
N SER A 518 -3.37 -5.99 -8.07
CA SER A 518 -4.03 -5.00 -8.91
C SER A 518 -5.13 -5.62 -9.76
N GLN A 519 -6.09 -4.82 -10.16
CA GLN A 519 -7.11 -5.23 -11.13
C GLN A 519 -6.73 -4.80 -12.54
N LEU A 520 -7.02 -5.66 -13.52
CA LEU A 520 -6.89 -5.34 -14.94
C LEU A 520 -8.13 -4.60 -15.45
N ASN A 521 -7.95 -3.74 -16.45
CA ASN A 521 -9.06 -3.17 -17.22
C ASN A 521 -9.82 -4.25 -18.02
N ARG A 522 -10.90 -3.87 -18.73
CA ARG A 522 -11.75 -4.81 -19.48
C ARG A 522 -11.20 -5.22 -20.85
N GLY A 523 -10.01 -4.76 -21.23
CA GLY A 523 -9.40 -5.09 -22.52
C GLY A 523 -9.37 -6.58 -22.84
N PRO A 524 -9.01 -7.47 -21.92
CA PRO A 524 -9.00 -8.92 -22.15
C PRO A 524 -10.36 -9.49 -22.57
N GLU A 525 -11.45 -8.99 -22.01
CA GLU A 525 -12.81 -9.51 -22.31
C GLU A 525 -13.26 -9.21 -23.73
N GLN A 526 -12.71 -8.17 -24.36
CA GLN A 526 -13.04 -7.75 -25.73
C GLN A 526 -12.21 -8.47 -26.79
N ARG A 527 -11.12 -9.15 -26.41
CA ARG A 527 -10.25 -9.87 -27.33
C ARG A 527 -10.77 -11.29 -27.60
N THR A 528 -10.42 -11.82 -28.76
CA THR A 528 -10.80 -13.18 -29.16
C THR A 528 -10.13 -14.24 -28.26
N ASP A 529 -8.87 -14.03 -27.89
CA ASP A 529 -8.08 -14.97 -27.08
C ASP A 529 -8.26 -14.79 -25.56
N LYS A 530 -9.00 -13.75 -25.13
CA LYS A 530 -9.27 -13.38 -23.72
C LYS A 530 -8.02 -13.27 -22.84
N LYS A 531 -6.80 -13.29 -23.42
CA LYS A 531 -5.54 -13.25 -22.67
C LYS A 531 -5.21 -11.83 -22.21
N PRO A 532 -4.82 -11.66 -20.95
CA PRO A 532 -4.39 -10.36 -20.43
C PRO A 532 -3.01 -9.98 -20.97
N MET A 533 -2.78 -8.67 -21.16
CA MET A 533 -1.52 -8.06 -21.61
C MET A 533 -1.12 -6.92 -20.66
N LEU A 534 0.14 -6.48 -20.71
CA LEU A 534 0.61 -5.31 -19.95
C LEU A 534 -0.24 -4.05 -20.17
N ALA A 535 -0.69 -3.84 -21.40
CA ALA A 535 -1.57 -2.71 -21.74
C ALA A 535 -2.92 -2.71 -20.97
N ASP A 536 -3.30 -3.82 -20.37
CA ASP A 536 -4.52 -3.92 -19.56
C ASP A 536 -4.37 -3.33 -18.16
N LEU A 537 -3.13 -2.99 -17.76
CA LEU A 537 -2.81 -2.15 -16.59
C LEU A 537 -2.97 -0.64 -16.89
N ARG A 538 -3.54 -0.24 -18.01
CA ARG A 538 -3.48 1.10 -18.63
C ARG A 538 -4.03 2.25 -17.80
N GLU A 539 -4.90 2.00 -16.83
CA GLU A 539 -5.30 3.03 -15.85
C GLU A 539 -4.22 3.31 -14.80
N SER A 540 -3.11 2.54 -14.85
CA SER A 540 -2.00 2.56 -13.92
C SER A 540 -0.67 2.41 -14.67
N GLY A 541 -0.42 3.22 -15.70
CA GLY A 541 0.82 3.17 -16.50
C GLY A 541 2.11 3.28 -15.67
N SER A 542 2.04 3.92 -14.52
CA SER A 542 3.11 3.98 -13.53
C SER A 542 3.38 2.62 -12.86
N LEU A 543 2.36 1.80 -12.60
CA LEU A 543 2.55 0.44 -12.07
C LEU A 543 3.40 -0.41 -13.03
N GLU A 544 3.14 -0.28 -14.34
CA GLU A 544 3.98 -0.92 -15.35
C GLU A 544 5.42 -0.39 -15.32
N GLN A 545 5.63 0.91 -15.19
CA GLN A 545 6.96 1.52 -15.23
C GLN A 545 7.78 1.19 -13.97
N ASP A 546 7.21 1.33 -12.79
CA ASP A 546 7.89 1.20 -11.51
C ASP A 546 8.17 -0.25 -11.11
N SER A 547 7.31 -1.20 -11.54
CA SER A 547 7.46 -2.61 -11.18
C SER A 547 8.69 -3.25 -11.83
N ASP A 548 9.31 -4.19 -11.13
CA ASP A 548 10.38 -5.03 -11.64
C ASP A 548 9.84 -6.27 -12.35
N MET A 549 8.68 -6.77 -11.88
CA MET A 549 7.99 -7.91 -12.44
C MET A 549 6.49 -7.67 -12.48
N VAL A 550 5.83 -8.11 -13.55
CA VAL A 550 4.37 -8.14 -13.68
C VAL A 550 3.94 -9.55 -14.03
N ILE A 551 3.10 -10.12 -13.18
CA ILE A 551 2.48 -11.44 -13.35
C ILE A 551 0.99 -11.23 -13.61
N LEU A 552 0.52 -11.62 -14.78
CA LEU A 552 -0.90 -11.58 -15.17
C LEU A 552 -1.51 -12.96 -14.97
N LEU A 553 -2.56 -13.05 -14.15
CA LEU A 553 -3.29 -14.29 -13.95
C LEU A 553 -4.39 -14.43 -15.01
N HIS A 554 -4.35 -15.52 -15.76
CA HIS A 554 -5.36 -15.89 -16.75
C HIS A 554 -5.93 -17.26 -16.45
N ARG A 555 -7.25 -17.37 -16.49
CA ARG A 555 -7.98 -18.62 -16.33
C ARG A 555 -8.89 -18.83 -17.55
N PRO A 556 -8.60 -19.81 -18.41
CA PRO A 556 -9.44 -20.09 -19.58
C PRO A 556 -10.89 -20.45 -19.21
N ASP A 557 -11.05 -21.29 -18.20
CA ASP A 557 -12.36 -21.76 -17.70
C ASP A 557 -13.24 -20.64 -17.07
N ALA A 558 -12.65 -19.49 -16.75
CA ALA A 558 -13.42 -18.33 -16.29
C ALA A 558 -14.20 -17.65 -17.43
N PHE A 559 -13.79 -17.86 -18.67
CA PHE A 559 -14.43 -17.30 -19.88
C PHE A 559 -15.23 -18.36 -20.64
N GLU A 560 -14.76 -19.62 -20.69
CA GLU A 560 -15.40 -20.75 -21.37
C GLU A 560 -15.44 -21.95 -20.42
N ARG A 561 -16.64 -22.32 -19.94
CA ARG A 561 -16.80 -23.40 -18.94
C ARG A 561 -16.38 -24.78 -19.45
N ASP A 562 -16.53 -25.02 -20.77
CA ASP A 562 -16.17 -26.29 -21.41
C ASP A 562 -14.77 -26.24 -22.04
N ASP A 563 -13.92 -25.27 -21.60
CA ASP A 563 -12.54 -25.21 -22.04
C ASP A 563 -11.81 -26.50 -21.65
N PRO A 564 -11.10 -27.15 -22.58
CA PRO A 564 -10.38 -28.40 -22.32
C PRO A 564 -9.28 -28.23 -21.24
N ARG A 565 -8.88 -27.01 -20.94
CA ARG A 565 -7.95 -26.64 -19.87
C ARG A 565 -8.67 -26.29 -18.55
N GLY A 566 -9.89 -26.78 -18.36
CA GLY A 566 -10.64 -26.58 -17.12
C GLY A 566 -9.83 -27.06 -15.90
N GLY A 567 -9.69 -26.21 -14.88
CA GLY A 567 -8.85 -26.48 -13.70
C GLY A 567 -7.41 -25.97 -13.81
N GLU A 568 -7.02 -25.38 -14.96
CA GLU A 568 -5.70 -24.76 -15.16
C GLU A 568 -5.79 -23.22 -15.08
N ALA A 569 -4.69 -22.62 -14.66
CA ALA A 569 -4.49 -21.18 -14.71
C ALA A 569 -3.09 -20.85 -15.22
N ASP A 570 -2.97 -19.80 -16.01
CA ASP A 570 -1.70 -19.31 -16.52
C ASP A 570 -1.22 -18.12 -15.69
N LEU A 571 -0.02 -18.23 -15.14
CA LEU A 571 0.75 -17.13 -14.57
C LEU A 571 1.65 -16.57 -15.67
N ILE A 572 1.22 -15.50 -16.31
CA ILE A 572 1.92 -14.89 -17.43
C ILE A 572 2.89 -13.84 -16.88
N ILE A 573 4.19 -14.14 -16.90
CA ILE A 573 5.23 -13.15 -16.58
C ILE A 573 5.34 -12.20 -17.77
N ALA A 574 4.56 -11.12 -17.75
CA ALA A 574 4.46 -10.18 -18.86
C ALA A 574 5.60 -9.14 -18.86
N LYS A 575 6.19 -8.89 -17.70
CA LYS A 575 7.39 -8.06 -17.52
C LYS A 575 8.30 -8.70 -16.49
N HIS A 576 9.61 -8.73 -16.80
CA HIS A 576 10.65 -9.17 -15.87
C HIS A 576 11.94 -8.43 -16.16
N ARG A 577 12.36 -7.48 -15.28
CA ARG A 577 13.57 -6.66 -15.51
C ARG A 577 14.86 -7.48 -15.49
N ASN A 578 14.90 -8.53 -14.66
CA ASN A 578 16.12 -9.29 -14.38
C ASN A 578 16.08 -10.71 -14.96
N GLY A 579 15.13 -11.03 -15.84
CA GLY A 579 14.97 -12.37 -16.40
C GLY A 579 14.03 -12.43 -17.60
N PRO A 580 13.78 -13.64 -18.12
CA PRO A 580 12.90 -13.84 -19.26
C PRO A 580 11.44 -13.69 -18.92
N THR A 581 10.62 -13.34 -19.91
CA THR A 581 9.18 -13.46 -19.85
C THR A 581 8.76 -14.89 -20.21
N LYS A 582 7.84 -15.46 -19.46
CA LYS A 582 7.36 -16.83 -19.64
C LYS A 582 5.94 -16.99 -19.12
N THR A 583 5.19 -17.91 -19.65
CA THR A 583 3.92 -18.35 -19.07
C THR A 583 4.15 -19.65 -18.28
N VAL A 584 3.74 -19.66 -17.02
CA VAL A 584 3.77 -20.82 -16.13
C VAL A 584 2.35 -21.28 -15.90
N THR A 585 2.03 -22.54 -16.22
CA THR A 585 0.70 -23.10 -15.99
C THR A 585 0.64 -23.79 -14.63
N VAL A 586 -0.40 -23.50 -13.87
CA VAL A 586 -0.65 -24.04 -12.54
C VAL A 586 -2.06 -24.61 -12.45
N ALA A 587 -2.29 -25.58 -11.57
CA ALA A 587 -3.63 -26.08 -11.26
C ALA A 587 -4.32 -25.14 -10.28
N HIS A 588 -5.56 -24.72 -10.57
CA HIS A 588 -6.36 -23.99 -9.59
C HIS A 588 -7.29 -24.93 -8.82
N GLN A 589 -7.26 -24.85 -7.51
CA GLN A 589 -8.10 -25.60 -6.58
C GLN A 589 -8.90 -24.61 -5.73
N LEU A 590 -9.76 -23.82 -6.37
CA LEU A 590 -10.47 -22.70 -5.71
C LEU A 590 -11.39 -23.15 -4.57
N HIS A 591 -11.93 -24.37 -4.65
CA HIS A 591 -12.69 -24.96 -3.55
C HIS A 591 -11.85 -25.16 -2.27
N LEU A 592 -10.52 -25.21 -2.40
CA LEU A 592 -9.54 -25.23 -1.31
C LEU A 592 -8.81 -23.89 -1.15
N SER A 593 -9.27 -22.83 -1.81
CA SER A 593 -8.65 -21.49 -1.79
C SER A 593 -7.16 -21.49 -2.10
N ARG A 594 -6.70 -22.25 -3.13
CA ARG A 594 -5.29 -22.33 -3.49
C ARG A 594 -5.05 -22.59 -4.97
N PHE A 595 -3.83 -22.28 -5.40
CA PHE A 595 -3.21 -22.79 -6.63
C PHE A 595 -2.16 -23.85 -6.27
N ALA A 596 -1.83 -24.74 -7.19
CA ALA A 596 -0.87 -25.81 -7.00
C ALA A 596 -0.04 -26.02 -8.28
N ASN A 597 1.17 -26.59 -8.14
CA ASN A 597 1.94 -27.02 -9.29
C ASN A 597 1.17 -28.09 -10.09
N MET A 598 1.33 -28.06 -11.41
CA MET A 598 0.83 -29.15 -12.26
C MET A 598 1.54 -30.46 -11.89
N ALA A 599 0.81 -31.56 -11.90
CA ALA A 599 1.44 -32.88 -11.80
C ALA A 599 2.31 -33.11 -13.05
N ARG A 600 3.59 -33.39 -12.85
CA ARG A 600 4.51 -33.79 -13.91
C ARG A 600 4.33 -35.26 -14.23
#